data_2c1fdc5ca986c4de5aad077dbc6a4c97
#
_entry.id   2c1fdc5ca986c4de5aad077dbc6a4c97
#
_cell.length_a   1.000
_cell.length_b   1.000
_cell.length_c   1.000
_cell.angle_alpha   90.00
_cell.angle_beta   90.00
_cell.angle_gamma   90.00
#
_symmetry.space_group_name_H-M   'P 1'
#
loop_
_entity.id
_entity.type
_entity.pdbx_description
1 polymer ?
#
loop_
_entity_poly.entity_id
_entity_poly.type
_entity_poly.pdbx_seq_one_letter_code
_entity_poly.pdbx_strand_id
1 'polypeptide(L)'
;YLPFIIYIGIYFLLYYIILRKIHFRKWQSATLLFVSLLTVCFYKFSMPPINNFRQTGAYYLECNKVSYWVDDSYNYFRTKDQFNAGKLNDKELTDAISFYQQNHPFDYTSTEYPLLHKNNSKDVLGSFFNLQQTPPNIVILVVEGLSRDFSGDKAYATSFTPFLDSLSNKSLVWDNFLSTAPGTFAAHPAISGSLPYGKTGFSLMGVMPDHLSLIKIFRLNGYWTNFMIGFNPDFDNMGGYIRLQGTDLVLSHYGAKYKQMGVGEEGWSMGYPDDALY
;
A
#
# COMPACT_ATOMS: atom_id res chain seq x y z
N TYR A 1 8.21 18.90 5.77
CA TYR A 1 9.69 18.99 5.70
C TYR A 1 10.25 20.27 6.34
N LEU A 2 9.51 21.40 6.32
CA LEU A 2 9.97 22.67 6.91
C LEU A 2 10.32 22.56 8.40
N PRO A 3 9.50 21.92 9.27
CA PRO A 3 9.85 21.75 10.69
C PRO A 3 11.14 20.95 10.90
N PHE A 4 11.39 19.96 10.05
CA PHE A 4 12.60 19.12 10.14
C PHE A 4 13.87 19.90 9.81
N ILE A 5 13.81 20.74 8.77
CA ILE A 5 14.93 21.62 8.37
C ILE A 5 15.23 22.64 9.49
N ILE A 6 14.17 23.19 10.11
CA ILE A 6 14.31 24.10 11.25
C ILE A 6 14.97 23.38 12.43
N TYR A 7 14.55 22.14 12.71
CA TYR A 7 15.11 21.33 13.81
C TYR A 7 16.60 21.03 13.61
N ILE A 8 16.98 20.66 12.37
CA ILE A 8 18.38 20.49 11.98
C ILE A 8 19.15 21.79 12.14
N GLY A 9 18.61 22.91 11.66
CA GLY A 9 19.23 24.22 11.80
C GLY A 9 19.48 24.61 13.26
N ILE A 10 18.49 24.41 14.13
CA ILE A 10 18.60 24.65 15.58
C ILE A 10 19.66 23.73 16.20
N TYR A 11 19.67 22.43 15.82
CA TYR A 11 20.66 21.47 16.30
C TYR A 11 22.08 21.88 15.94
N PHE A 12 22.33 22.28 14.67
CA PHE A 12 23.64 22.76 14.25
C PHE A 12 24.02 24.07 14.91
N LEU A 13 23.08 24.98 15.15
CA LEU A 13 23.32 26.23 15.86
C LEU A 13 23.71 25.97 17.32
N LEU A 14 22.97 25.11 18.01
CA LEU A 14 23.28 24.71 19.39
C LEU A 14 24.63 23.99 19.46
N TYR A 15 24.89 23.08 18.54
CA TYR A 15 26.17 22.39 18.41
C TYR A 15 27.33 23.36 18.20
N TYR A 16 27.17 24.36 17.33
CA TYR A 16 28.16 25.39 17.08
C TYR A 16 28.40 26.27 18.33
N ILE A 17 27.34 26.68 19.05
CA ILE A 17 27.44 27.45 20.28
C ILE A 17 28.16 26.65 21.37
N ILE A 18 27.85 25.38 21.54
CA ILE A 18 28.46 24.47 22.50
C ILE A 18 29.94 24.27 22.18
N LEU A 19 30.27 24.00 20.90
CA LEU A 19 31.64 23.77 20.46
C LEU A 19 32.54 25.00 20.63
N ARG A 20 31.99 26.23 20.52
CA ARG A 20 32.75 27.46 20.79
C ARG A 20 33.19 27.58 22.25
N LYS A 21 32.45 26.95 23.18
CA LYS A 21 32.75 27.00 24.62
C LYS A 21 33.56 25.80 25.10
N ILE A 22 33.56 24.68 24.36
CA ILE A 22 34.24 23.47 24.77
C ILE A 22 35.43 23.22 23.82
N HIS A 23 36.63 23.34 24.36
CA HIS A 23 37.87 23.04 23.64
C HIS A 23 38.13 21.53 23.75
N PHE A 24 37.70 20.77 22.74
CA PHE A 24 38.08 19.38 22.64
C PHE A 24 39.53 19.22 22.18
N ARG A 25 40.27 18.37 22.84
CA ARG A 25 41.56 17.91 22.29
C ARG A 25 41.32 17.09 21.04
N LYS A 26 42.23 17.15 20.06
CA LYS A 26 42.07 16.44 18.74
C LYS A 26 41.68 14.99 18.90
N TRP A 27 42.23 14.27 19.89
CA TRP A 27 41.89 12.86 20.12
C TRP A 27 40.45 12.67 20.64
N GLN A 28 39.92 13.59 21.44
CA GLN A 28 38.53 13.54 21.95
C GLN A 28 37.54 13.73 20.81
N SER A 29 37.83 14.64 19.88
CA SER A 29 37.00 14.83 18.66
C SER A 29 37.05 13.59 17.76
N ALA A 30 38.24 12.99 17.62
CA ALA A 30 38.40 11.72 16.86
C ALA A 30 37.64 10.55 17.51
N THR A 31 37.68 10.44 18.84
CA THR A 31 36.93 9.41 19.57
C THR A 31 35.41 9.61 19.43
N LEU A 32 34.92 10.85 19.54
CA LEU A 32 33.49 11.16 19.32
C LEU A 32 33.04 10.83 17.91
N LEU A 33 33.83 11.18 16.90
CA LEU A 33 33.55 10.83 15.51
C LEU A 33 33.52 9.31 15.32
N PHE A 34 34.50 8.62 15.88
CA PHE A 34 34.57 7.15 15.80
C PHE A 34 33.37 6.46 16.47
N VAL A 35 32.97 6.92 17.67
CA VAL A 35 31.79 6.40 18.36
C VAL A 35 30.50 6.69 17.54
N SER A 36 30.38 7.89 16.96
CA SER A 36 29.24 8.23 16.10
C SER A 36 29.18 7.35 14.86
N LEU A 37 30.33 7.07 14.23
CA LEU A 37 30.40 6.15 13.10
C LEU A 37 30.05 4.72 13.50
N LEU A 38 30.53 4.26 14.66
CA LEU A 38 30.16 2.94 15.19
C LEU A 38 28.65 2.82 15.42
N THR A 39 28.01 3.84 16.00
CA THR A 39 26.54 3.81 16.20
C THR A 39 25.76 3.72 14.89
N VAL A 40 26.25 4.36 13.83
CA VAL A 40 25.67 4.23 12.48
C VAL A 40 25.93 2.83 11.90
N CYS A 41 27.13 2.28 12.04
CA CYS A 41 27.46 0.94 11.53
C CYS A 41 26.69 -0.17 12.25
N PHE A 42 26.43 0.00 13.53
CA PHE A 42 25.71 -0.97 14.35
C PHE A 42 24.23 -0.64 14.59
N TYR A 43 23.62 0.20 13.75
CA TYR A 43 22.24 0.62 13.90
C TYR A 43 21.23 -0.53 14.02
N LYS A 44 21.47 -1.64 13.33
CA LYS A 44 20.60 -2.83 13.38
C LYS A 44 20.52 -3.46 14.78
N PHE A 45 21.57 -3.36 15.59
CA PHE A 45 21.55 -3.88 16.96
C PHE A 45 20.65 -3.05 17.91
N SER A 46 20.32 -1.82 17.54
CA SER A 46 19.41 -0.95 18.30
C SER A 46 17.96 -1.06 17.84
N MET A 47 17.68 -1.88 16.84
CA MET A 47 16.31 -2.12 16.35
C MET A 47 15.79 -3.43 16.93
N PRO A 48 14.68 -3.41 17.66
CA PRO A 48 14.07 -4.64 18.16
C PRO A 48 13.53 -5.48 16.99
N PRO A 49 13.48 -6.82 17.11
CA PRO A 49 12.86 -7.66 16.11
C PRO A 49 11.37 -7.34 15.96
N ILE A 50 10.90 -7.10 14.73
CA ILE A 50 9.50 -6.77 14.45
C ILE A 50 8.52 -7.84 14.96
N ASN A 51 8.95 -9.10 14.97
CA ASN A 51 8.12 -10.22 15.43
C ASN A 51 7.82 -10.20 16.94
N ASN A 52 8.50 -9.34 17.71
CA ASN A 52 8.22 -9.17 19.14
C ASN A 52 6.99 -8.29 19.38
N PHE A 53 6.45 -7.66 18.35
CA PHE A 53 5.34 -6.72 18.44
C PHE A 53 4.09 -7.32 17.81
N ARG A 54 2.95 -7.19 18.49
CA ARG A 54 1.65 -7.60 17.95
C ARG A 54 1.16 -6.63 16.86
N GLN A 55 1.60 -5.39 16.94
CA GLN A 55 1.16 -4.31 16.06
C GLN A 55 2.38 -3.58 15.50
N THR A 56 2.34 -3.29 14.22
CA THR A 56 3.40 -2.58 13.49
C THR A 56 3.62 -1.17 14.05
N GLY A 57 2.53 -0.51 14.50
CA GLY A 57 2.61 0.82 15.12
C GLY A 57 3.44 0.83 16.39
N ALA A 58 3.28 -0.16 17.27
CA ALA A 58 4.08 -0.28 18.50
C ALA A 58 5.56 -0.48 18.19
N TYR A 59 5.88 -1.30 17.17
CA TYR A 59 7.25 -1.45 16.68
C TYR A 59 7.87 -0.11 16.28
N TYR A 60 7.16 0.67 15.45
CA TYR A 60 7.68 1.97 15.00
C TYR A 60 7.82 2.99 16.13
N LEU A 61 7.01 2.93 17.17
CA LEU A 61 7.14 3.80 18.33
C LEU A 61 8.39 3.47 19.15
N GLU A 62 8.72 2.20 19.32
CA GLU A 62 9.87 1.75 20.11
C GLU A 62 11.20 1.78 19.34
N CYS A 63 11.17 1.76 18.02
CA CYS A 63 12.38 1.88 17.22
C CYS A 63 13.16 3.17 17.51
N ASN A 64 14.46 3.05 17.62
CA ASN A 64 15.32 4.23 17.56
C ASN A 64 15.15 4.92 16.20
N LYS A 65 14.70 6.18 16.23
CA LYS A 65 14.31 6.91 15.01
C LYS A 65 15.48 7.11 14.04
N VAL A 66 16.70 7.29 14.55
CA VAL A 66 17.89 7.43 13.70
C VAL A 66 18.22 6.09 13.03
N SER A 67 18.19 5.00 13.81
CA SER A 67 18.44 3.66 13.28
C SER A 67 17.38 3.27 12.25
N TYR A 68 16.12 3.56 12.53
CA TYR A 68 15.03 3.36 11.59
C TYR A 68 15.23 4.16 10.30
N TRP A 69 15.55 5.45 10.40
CA TRP A 69 15.80 6.30 9.23
C TRP A 69 16.98 5.81 8.38
N VAL A 70 18.06 5.35 9.02
CA VAL A 70 19.22 4.79 8.32
C VAL A 70 18.84 3.49 7.59
N ASP A 71 18.08 2.59 8.27
CA ASP A 71 17.64 1.33 7.67
C ASP A 71 16.69 1.56 6.51
N ASP A 72 15.71 2.44 6.67
CA ASP A 72 14.75 2.79 5.64
C ASP A 72 15.43 3.45 4.42
N SER A 73 16.34 4.39 4.67
CA SER A 73 17.14 5.01 3.62
C SER A 73 18.01 3.99 2.88
N TYR A 74 18.68 3.10 3.61
CA TYR A 74 19.49 2.03 3.02
C TYR A 74 18.63 1.10 2.16
N ASN A 75 17.49 0.68 2.67
CA ASN A 75 16.55 -0.16 1.95
C ASN A 75 15.99 0.55 0.72
N TYR A 76 15.64 1.84 0.83
CA TYR A 76 15.19 2.64 -0.30
C TYR A 76 16.22 2.67 -1.44
N PHE A 77 17.48 3.00 -1.14
CA PHE A 77 18.52 3.05 -2.18
C PHE A 77 18.85 1.66 -2.75
N ARG A 78 18.79 0.63 -1.93
CA ARG A 78 19.02 -0.75 -2.36
C ARG A 78 17.86 -1.27 -3.22
N THR A 79 16.62 -0.99 -2.85
CA THR A 79 15.44 -1.44 -3.61
C THR A 79 15.19 -0.59 -4.84
N LYS A 80 15.53 0.70 -4.82
CA LYS A 80 15.43 1.57 -5.99
C LYS A 80 16.18 0.99 -7.19
N ASP A 81 17.35 0.40 -6.97
CA ASP A 81 18.11 -0.25 -8.05
C ASP A 81 17.50 -1.61 -8.46
N GLN A 82 16.80 -2.29 -7.57
CA GLN A 82 16.07 -3.52 -7.90
C GLN A 82 14.79 -3.23 -8.70
N PHE A 83 14.17 -2.05 -8.49
CA PHE A 83 12.96 -1.60 -9.21
C PHE A 83 13.24 -0.71 -10.41
N ASN A 84 14.44 -0.24 -10.59
CA ASN A 84 14.90 0.19 -11.91
C ASN A 84 15.00 -1.08 -12.77
N ALA A 85 13.83 -1.53 -13.16
CA ALA A 85 13.47 -2.77 -13.80
C ALA A 85 14.18 -3.05 -15.13
N GLY A 86 15.43 -3.02 -15.13
CA GLY A 86 16.26 -3.44 -16.22
C GLY A 86 17.33 -4.43 -15.76
N LYS A 87 17.24 -4.93 -14.52
CA LYS A 87 18.32 -5.76 -13.97
C LYS A 87 17.87 -7.06 -13.31
N LEU A 88 16.72 -7.59 -13.68
CA LEU A 88 16.66 -9.03 -13.73
C LEU A 88 17.66 -9.43 -14.81
N ASN A 89 18.63 -10.27 -14.46
CA ASN A 89 19.45 -10.96 -15.42
C ASN A 89 18.51 -11.49 -16.49
N ASP A 90 18.76 -11.18 -17.77
CA ASP A 90 17.90 -11.57 -18.89
C ASP A 90 17.49 -13.06 -18.83
N LYS A 91 18.35 -13.88 -18.27
CA LYS A 91 18.10 -15.30 -18.06
C LYS A 91 17.01 -15.52 -16.98
N GLU A 92 17.10 -14.87 -15.84
CA GLU A 92 16.10 -15.03 -14.76
C GLU A 92 14.72 -14.55 -15.22
N LEU A 93 14.68 -13.45 -15.97
CA LEU A 93 13.43 -12.96 -16.57
C LEU A 93 12.88 -13.95 -17.59
N THR A 94 13.72 -14.48 -18.48
CA THR A 94 13.33 -15.47 -19.50
C THR A 94 12.84 -16.75 -18.84
N ASP A 95 13.52 -17.23 -17.80
CA ASP A 95 13.13 -18.42 -17.04
C ASP A 95 11.78 -18.21 -16.34
N ALA A 96 11.56 -17.05 -15.72
CA ALA A 96 10.30 -16.71 -15.08
C ALA A 96 9.13 -16.59 -16.07
N ILE A 97 9.34 -15.96 -17.22
CA ILE A 97 8.36 -15.87 -18.31
C ILE A 97 8.03 -17.27 -18.84
N SER A 98 9.04 -18.07 -19.10
CA SER A 98 8.87 -19.44 -19.59
C SER A 98 8.10 -20.31 -18.60
N PHE A 99 8.42 -20.21 -17.32
CA PHE A 99 7.69 -20.89 -16.25
C PHE A 99 6.23 -20.46 -16.19
N TYR A 100 5.97 -19.13 -16.29
CA TYR A 100 4.60 -18.62 -16.31
C TYR A 100 3.82 -19.17 -17.51
N GLN A 101 4.38 -19.07 -18.71
CA GLN A 101 3.73 -19.51 -19.96
C GLN A 101 3.45 -21.02 -19.96
N GLN A 102 4.35 -21.85 -19.41
CA GLN A 102 4.13 -23.29 -19.28
C GLN A 102 2.95 -23.64 -18.36
N ASN A 103 2.77 -22.86 -17.29
CA ASN A 103 1.68 -23.06 -16.33
C ASN A 103 0.36 -22.38 -16.76
N HIS A 104 0.43 -21.47 -17.73
CA HIS A 104 -0.72 -20.74 -18.27
C HIS A 104 -0.70 -20.82 -19.80
N PRO A 105 -1.22 -21.89 -20.39
CA PRO A 105 -1.15 -22.14 -21.84
C PRO A 105 -2.15 -21.26 -22.61
N PHE A 106 -1.85 -19.97 -22.67
CA PHE A 106 -2.58 -18.99 -23.47
C PHE A 106 -1.97 -18.84 -24.89
N ASP A 107 -2.72 -18.25 -25.81
CA ASP A 107 -2.27 -17.88 -27.13
C ASP A 107 -1.50 -16.54 -27.10
N TYR A 108 -0.22 -16.62 -26.75
CA TYR A 108 0.65 -15.45 -26.61
C TYR A 108 0.96 -14.82 -27.98
N THR A 109 0.90 -13.50 -28.07
CA THR A 109 0.90 -12.78 -29.35
C THR A 109 2.11 -11.87 -29.57
N SER A 110 2.94 -11.66 -28.55
CA SER A 110 4.04 -10.70 -28.62
C SER A 110 5.28 -11.21 -27.90
N THR A 111 6.44 -10.99 -28.53
CA THR A 111 7.76 -11.21 -27.88
C THR A 111 8.18 -10.02 -27.04
N GLU A 112 7.77 -8.80 -27.41
CA GLU A 112 8.02 -7.58 -26.63
C GLU A 112 7.20 -7.54 -25.34
N TYR A 113 5.96 -8.06 -25.43
CA TYR A 113 5.04 -8.18 -24.29
C TYR A 113 4.73 -9.66 -24.04
N PRO A 114 5.64 -10.40 -23.39
CA PRO A 114 5.61 -11.86 -23.34
C PRO A 114 4.42 -12.46 -22.60
N LEU A 115 3.70 -11.67 -21.83
CA LEU A 115 2.48 -12.09 -21.13
C LEU A 115 1.20 -11.65 -21.86
N LEU A 116 1.34 -10.89 -22.96
CA LEU A 116 0.19 -10.49 -23.78
C LEU A 116 -0.33 -11.69 -24.58
N HIS A 117 -1.59 -12.02 -24.38
CA HIS A 117 -2.25 -13.14 -25.06
C HIS A 117 -3.63 -12.74 -25.54
N LYS A 118 -4.15 -13.51 -26.51
CA LYS A 118 -5.54 -13.37 -26.94
C LYS A 118 -6.48 -13.79 -25.83
N ASN A 119 -7.55 -13.06 -25.64
CA ASN A 119 -8.62 -13.46 -24.74
C ASN A 119 -9.52 -14.49 -25.46
N ASN A 120 -9.20 -15.76 -25.27
CA ASN A 120 -10.00 -16.89 -25.78
C ASN A 120 -10.96 -17.43 -24.71
N SER A 121 -11.07 -16.74 -23.57
CA SER A 121 -11.96 -17.15 -22.47
C SER A 121 -13.41 -17.02 -22.92
N LYS A 122 -14.19 -18.06 -22.64
CA LYS A 122 -15.64 -17.99 -22.84
C LYS A 122 -16.22 -16.95 -21.89
N ASP A 123 -17.02 -16.05 -22.39
CA ASP A 123 -17.79 -15.14 -21.55
C ASP A 123 -18.86 -15.93 -20.79
N VAL A 124 -18.53 -16.26 -19.53
CA VAL A 124 -19.42 -16.98 -18.62
C VAL A 124 -20.28 -16.04 -17.76
N LEU A 125 -19.95 -14.74 -17.73
CA LEU A 125 -20.63 -13.76 -16.91
C LEU A 125 -21.62 -12.91 -17.71
N GLY A 126 -21.40 -12.72 -19.01
CA GLY A 126 -22.23 -11.83 -19.85
C GLY A 126 -23.70 -12.16 -19.81
N SER A 127 -24.06 -13.45 -19.70
CA SER A 127 -25.46 -13.89 -19.62
C SER A 127 -26.20 -13.41 -18.36
N PHE A 128 -25.47 -13.01 -17.33
CA PHE A 128 -26.07 -12.46 -16.09
C PHE A 128 -26.30 -10.95 -16.16
N PHE A 129 -25.75 -10.28 -17.16
CA PHE A 129 -25.84 -8.83 -17.30
C PHE A 129 -26.67 -8.44 -18.53
N ASN A 130 -27.61 -7.56 -18.33
CA ASN A 130 -28.35 -6.94 -19.44
C ASN A 130 -27.56 -5.72 -19.92
N LEU A 131 -26.67 -5.92 -20.88
CA LEU A 131 -25.80 -4.88 -21.40
C LEU A 131 -26.64 -3.81 -22.11
N GLN A 132 -26.57 -2.58 -21.60
CA GLN A 132 -27.16 -1.40 -22.23
C GLN A 132 -26.22 -0.87 -23.32
N GLN A 133 -26.77 -0.03 -24.23
CA GLN A 133 -25.95 0.67 -25.23
C GLN A 133 -24.98 1.68 -24.60
N THR A 134 -25.34 2.22 -23.44
CA THR A 134 -24.48 3.14 -22.67
C THR A 134 -23.71 2.36 -21.61
N PRO A 135 -22.40 2.60 -21.48
CA PRO A 135 -21.61 1.99 -20.42
C PRO A 135 -22.19 2.28 -19.03
N PRO A 136 -22.31 1.29 -18.15
CA PRO A 136 -22.84 1.47 -16.81
C PRO A 136 -21.84 2.22 -15.92
N ASN A 137 -22.35 2.92 -14.90
CA ASN A 137 -21.52 3.35 -13.79
C ASN A 137 -21.09 2.12 -12.97
N ILE A 138 -19.85 2.12 -12.49
CA ILE A 138 -19.27 1.03 -11.73
C ILE A 138 -18.90 1.54 -10.35
N VAL A 139 -19.41 0.89 -9.30
CA VAL A 139 -19.09 1.16 -7.91
C VAL A 139 -18.44 -0.07 -7.33
N ILE A 140 -17.23 0.09 -6.79
CA ILE A 140 -16.51 -0.95 -6.08
C ILE A 140 -16.48 -0.54 -4.60
N LEU A 141 -17.19 -1.30 -3.77
CA LEU A 141 -17.26 -1.06 -2.33
C LEU A 141 -16.35 -2.07 -1.62
N VAL A 142 -15.29 -1.56 -0.99
CA VAL A 142 -14.36 -2.37 -0.18
C VAL A 142 -14.73 -2.18 1.28
N VAL A 143 -15.23 -3.22 1.93
CA VAL A 143 -15.67 -3.19 3.32
C VAL A 143 -14.67 -3.94 4.18
N GLU A 144 -14.01 -3.21 5.08
CA GLU A 144 -13.06 -3.78 6.02
C GLU A 144 -13.78 -4.48 7.19
N GLY A 145 -13.15 -5.56 7.70
CA GLY A 145 -13.67 -6.28 8.87
C GLY A 145 -14.92 -7.14 8.61
N LEU A 146 -15.42 -7.17 7.38
CA LEU A 146 -16.56 -8.01 7.02
C LEU A 146 -16.13 -9.46 6.79
N SER A 147 -16.32 -10.30 7.79
CA SER A 147 -15.99 -11.72 7.74
C SER A 147 -17.23 -12.58 7.47
N ARG A 148 -17.01 -13.71 6.81
CA ARG A 148 -18.03 -14.77 6.67
C ARG A 148 -18.55 -15.30 8.01
N ASP A 149 -17.78 -15.15 9.09
CA ASP A 149 -18.21 -15.55 10.43
C ASP A 149 -19.42 -14.74 10.93
N PHE A 150 -19.65 -13.55 10.35
CA PHE A 150 -20.69 -12.60 10.74
C PHE A 150 -21.68 -12.26 9.61
N SER A 151 -21.54 -12.91 8.44
CA SER A 151 -22.33 -12.60 7.25
C SER A 151 -22.74 -13.87 6.49
N GLY A 152 -23.98 -13.90 6.01
CA GLY A 152 -24.55 -14.98 5.22
C GLY A 152 -25.08 -16.16 6.03
N ASP A 153 -25.63 -17.15 5.33
CA ASP A 153 -26.32 -18.32 5.91
C ASP A 153 -25.40 -19.21 6.76
N LYS A 154 -24.09 -19.12 6.51
CA LYS A 154 -23.08 -19.94 7.21
C LYS A 154 -22.33 -19.15 8.29
N ALA A 155 -22.87 -18.01 8.71
CA ALA A 155 -22.27 -17.21 9.77
C ALA A 155 -22.19 -18.02 11.08
N TYR A 156 -21.00 -18.02 11.71
CA TYR A 156 -20.74 -18.83 12.92
C TYR A 156 -21.65 -18.45 14.11
N ALA A 157 -21.81 -17.16 14.35
CA ALA A 157 -22.60 -16.67 15.46
C ALA A 157 -24.08 -16.42 15.08
N THR A 158 -24.29 -15.75 14.01
CA THR A 158 -25.51 -15.39 13.28
C THR A 158 -25.12 -14.32 12.26
N SER A 159 -25.92 -14.07 11.24
CA SER A 159 -25.64 -12.96 10.34
C SER A 159 -26.01 -11.62 10.98
N PHE A 160 -25.06 -10.68 10.94
CA PHE A 160 -25.27 -9.28 11.32
C PHE A 160 -25.52 -8.38 10.09
N THR A 161 -25.60 -8.97 8.90
CA THR A 161 -25.72 -8.25 7.63
C THR A 161 -26.97 -8.64 6.84
N PRO A 162 -28.19 -8.47 7.40
CA PRO A 162 -29.43 -8.95 6.78
C PRO A 162 -29.68 -8.35 5.39
N PHE A 163 -29.23 -7.11 5.15
CA PHE A 163 -29.32 -6.49 3.81
C PHE A 163 -28.42 -7.21 2.80
N LEU A 164 -27.15 -7.49 3.15
CA LEU A 164 -26.22 -8.22 2.27
C LEU A 164 -26.69 -9.65 2.01
N ASP A 165 -27.27 -10.30 3.01
CA ASP A 165 -27.85 -11.64 2.88
C ASP A 165 -29.01 -11.62 1.88
N SER A 166 -29.89 -10.62 1.97
CA SER A 166 -30.99 -10.44 1.02
C SER A 166 -30.47 -10.10 -0.38
N LEU A 167 -29.43 -9.29 -0.49
CA LEU A 167 -28.80 -8.90 -1.75
C LEU A 167 -28.11 -10.10 -2.42
N SER A 168 -27.47 -10.96 -1.64
CA SER A 168 -26.76 -12.15 -2.14
C SER A 168 -27.70 -13.09 -2.91
N ASN A 169 -28.97 -13.19 -2.52
CA ASN A 169 -29.98 -13.97 -3.19
C ASN A 169 -30.37 -13.45 -4.60
N LYS A 170 -29.93 -12.24 -4.95
CA LYS A 170 -30.24 -11.55 -6.22
C LYS A 170 -28.97 -11.14 -6.97
N SER A 171 -27.83 -11.64 -6.56
CA SER A 171 -26.52 -11.22 -7.05
C SER A 171 -25.63 -12.43 -7.38
N LEU A 172 -24.55 -12.18 -8.08
CA LEU A 172 -23.45 -13.14 -8.19
C LEU A 172 -22.63 -13.10 -6.88
N VAL A 173 -22.43 -14.26 -6.30
CA VAL A 173 -21.70 -14.41 -5.02
C VAL A 173 -20.57 -15.41 -5.21
N TRP A 174 -19.39 -15.06 -4.73
CA TRP A 174 -18.21 -15.92 -4.70
C TRP A 174 -17.93 -16.33 -3.26
N ASP A 175 -18.33 -17.52 -2.90
CA ASP A 175 -18.20 -18.05 -1.54
C ASP A 175 -16.75 -18.27 -1.09
N ASN A 176 -15.86 -18.58 -2.02
CA ASN A 176 -14.45 -18.89 -1.75
C ASN A 176 -13.51 -17.77 -2.21
N PHE A 177 -13.92 -16.52 -2.02
CA PHE A 177 -13.08 -15.38 -2.32
C PHE A 177 -12.09 -15.13 -1.19
N LEU A 178 -10.81 -15.39 -1.46
CA LEU A 178 -9.73 -15.26 -0.48
C LEU A 178 -8.93 -13.98 -0.76
N SER A 179 -8.54 -13.30 0.32
CA SER A 179 -7.61 -12.18 0.22
C SER A 179 -6.23 -12.65 -0.20
N THR A 180 -5.60 -11.91 -1.12
CA THR A 180 -4.21 -12.12 -1.52
C THR A 180 -3.24 -11.26 -0.72
N ALA A 181 -3.76 -10.48 0.24
CA ALA A 181 -2.99 -9.52 1.01
C ALA A 181 -3.43 -9.50 2.48
N PRO A 182 -2.49 -9.22 3.41
CA PRO A 182 -2.77 -9.31 4.86
C PRO A 182 -3.51 -8.08 5.43
N GLY A 183 -3.69 -7.02 4.66
CA GLY A 183 -4.30 -5.77 5.13
C GLY A 183 -4.98 -4.98 4.01
N THR A 184 -5.82 -4.03 4.39
CA THR A 184 -6.66 -3.23 3.49
C THR A 184 -5.83 -2.43 2.48
N PHE A 185 -4.75 -1.81 2.91
CA PHE A 185 -3.86 -1.04 2.02
C PHE A 185 -3.26 -1.90 0.90
N ALA A 186 -2.97 -3.16 1.19
CA ALA A 186 -2.41 -4.10 0.23
C ALA A 186 -3.47 -4.72 -0.68
N ALA A 187 -4.76 -4.64 -0.31
CA ALA A 187 -5.86 -5.11 -1.13
C ALA A 187 -6.07 -4.22 -2.37
N HIS A 188 -5.80 -2.92 -2.30
CA HIS A 188 -5.99 -2.01 -3.43
C HIS A 188 -5.14 -2.37 -4.66
N PRO A 189 -3.82 -2.62 -4.55
CA PRO A 189 -3.03 -3.13 -5.66
C PRO A 189 -3.53 -4.47 -6.20
N ALA A 190 -4.02 -5.36 -5.34
CA ALA A 190 -4.56 -6.65 -5.76
C ALA A 190 -5.87 -6.50 -6.53
N ILE A 191 -6.82 -5.70 -6.04
CA ILE A 191 -8.13 -5.49 -6.65
C ILE A 191 -8.02 -4.70 -7.96
N SER A 192 -7.28 -3.59 -7.95
CA SER A 192 -7.22 -2.68 -9.11
C SER A 192 -6.11 -3.00 -10.10
N GLY A 193 -5.05 -3.66 -9.67
CA GLY A 193 -3.85 -3.93 -10.49
C GLY A 193 -3.56 -5.40 -10.74
N SER A 194 -4.35 -6.31 -10.17
CA SER A 194 -4.06 -7.76 -10.16
C SER A 194 -2.65 -8.10 -9.65
N LEU A 195 -2.15 -7.27 -8.73
CA LEU A 195 -0.81 -7.40 -8.19
C LEU A 195 -0.85 -8.17 -6.87
N PRO A 196 -0.19 -9.34 -6.78
CA PRO A 196 -0.11 -10.08 -5.53
C PRO A 196 0.72 -9.30 -4.50
N TYR A 197 0.49 -9.57 -3.22
CA TYR A 197 1.23 -8.90 -2.15
C TYR A 197 2.76 -9.08 -2.26
N GLY A 198 3.20 -10.27 -2.66
CA GLY A 198 4.61 -10.61 -2.69
C GLY A 198 5.22 -10.59 -1.28
N LYS A 199 6.41 -9.99 -1.14
CA LYS A 199 7.11 -9.91 0.16
C LYS A 199 6.76 -8.67 0.97
N THR A 200 6.49 -7.54 0.32
CA THR A 200 6.38 -6.21 0.95
C THR A 200 5.14 -5.42 0.54
N GLY A 201 4.39 -5.91 -0.43
CA GLY A 201 3.29 -5.17 -1.05
C GLY A 201 3.76 -4.02 -1.95
N PHE A 202 2.95 -3.67 -2.92
CA PHE A 202 3.30 -2.64 -3.92
C PHE A 202 3.16 -1.21 -3.37
N SER A 203 2.19 -0.94 -2.51
CA SER A 203 1.96 0.39 -1.95
C SER A 203 3.08 0.87 -1.03
N LEU A 204 3.82 -0.06 -0.41
CA LEU A 204 4.92 0.23 0.50
C LEU A 204 6.29 0.28 -0.19
N MET A 205 6.34 0.07 -1.50
CA MET A 205 7.59 0.20 -2.24
C MET A 205 8.03 1.65 -2.31
N GLY A 206 9.31 1.92 -2.11
CA GLY A 206 9.89 3.26 -2.23
C GLY A 206 9.70 3.85 -3.64
N VAL A 207 9.70 3.01 -4.66
CA VAL A 207 9.32 3.35 -6.03
C VAL A 207 8.32 2.32 -6.51
N MET A 208 7.07 2.73 -6.68
CA MET A 208 6.04 1.88 -7.26
C MET A 208 6.22 1.82 -8.78
N PRO A 209 6.32 0.60 -9.37
CA PRO A 209 6.40 0.47 -10.81
C PRO A 209 5.10 0.92 -11.47
N ASP A 210 5.23 1.57 -12.63
CA ASP A 210 4.07 1.86 -13.46
C ASP A 210 3.49 0.55 -14.02
N HIS A 211 2.17 0.42 -13.98
CA HIS A 211 1.46 -0.77 -14.45
C HIS A 211 0.06 -0.41 -14.93
N LEU A 212 -0.52 -1.27 -15.74
CA LEU A 212 -1.89 -1.12 -16.18
C LEU A 212 -2.83 -1.59 -15.06
N SER A 213 -3.61 -0.65 -14.53
CA SER A 213 -4.62 -0.94 -13.51
C SER A 213 -6.03 -0.82 -14.06
N LEU A 214 -6.99 -1.38 -13.34
CA LEU A 214 -8.42 -1.23 -13.65
C LEU A 214 -8.83 0.25 -13.73
N ILE A 215 -8.29 1.09 -12.85
CA ILE A 215 -8.51 2.55 -12.86
C ILE A 215 -8.03 3.16 -14.18
N LYS A 216 -6.81 2.82 -14.62
CA LYS A 216 -6.27 3.29 -15.91
C LYS A 216 -7.11 2.79 -17.08
N ILE A 217 -7.56 1.53 -17.04
CA ILE A 217 -8.43 0.96 -18.08
C ILE A 217 -9.74 1.74 -18.18
N PHE A 218 -10.39 2.04 -17.05
CA PHE A 218 -11.61 2.83 -17.06
C PHE A 218 -11.39 4.24 -17.63
N ARG A 219 -10.32 4.92 -17.23
CA ARG A 219 -9.99 6.23 -17.77
C ARG A 219 -9.71 6.22 -19.27
N LEU A 220 -8.98 5.22 -19.76
CA LEU A 220 -8.75 5.04 -21.20
C LEU A 220 -10.05 4.81 -21.99
N ASN A 221 -11.08 4.32 -21.33
CA ASN A 221 -12.42 4.14 -21.91
C ASN A 221 -13.39 5.30 -21.60
N GLY A 222 -12.87 6.46 -21.17
CA GLY A 222 -13.66 7.68 -20.99
C GLY A 222 -14.42 7.77 -19.67
N TYR A 223 -14.19 6.88 -18.72
CA TYR A 223 -14.77 6.99 -17.38
C TYR A 223 -14.05 8.06 -16.57
N TRP A 224 -14.82 8.79 -15.80
CA TRP A 224 -14.29 9.61 -14.72
C TRP A 224 -14.19 8.76 -13.45
N THR A 225 -13.02 8.79 -12.82
CA THR A 225 -12.68 7.89 -11.71
C THR A 225 -12.61 8.63 -10.39
N ASN A 226 -13.24 8.08 -9.36
CA ASN A 226 -13.30 8.65 -8.03
C ASN A 226 -12.93 7.61 -6.98
N PHE A 227 -12.08 7.98 -6.03
CA PHE A 227 -11.73 7.16 -4.87
C PHE A 227 -12.18 7.89 -3.61
N MET A 228 -13.08 7.26 -2.86
CA MET A 228 -13.63 7.80 -1.62
C MET A 228 -13.13 7.00 -0.44
N ILE A 229 -12.65 7.68 0.58
CA ILE A 229 -12.08 7.06 1.79
C ILE A 229 -12.41 7.90 3.01
N GLY A 230 -12.81 7.26 4.12
CA GLY A 230 -13.24 7.94 5.34
C GLY A 230 -12.10 8.47 6.21
N PHE A 231 -10.84 8.12 5.92
CA PHE A 231 -9.69 8.49 6.74
C PHE A 231 -8.55 9.08 5.91
N ASN A 232 -7.40 9.33 6.55
CA ASN A 232 -6.24 9.89 5.87
C ASN A 232 -5.74 8.96 4.76
N PRO A 233 -5.79 9.37 3.48
CA PRO A 233 -5.35 8.53 2.36
C PRO A 233 -3.85 8.26 2.35
N ASP A 234 -3.04 9.01 3.12
CA ASP A 234 -1.60 8.79 3.19
C ASP A 234 -1.23 7.64 4.14
N PHE A 235 -2.23 7.09 4.86
CA PHE A 235 -2.03 5.90 5.67
C PHE A 235 -1.59 4.73 4.78
N ASP A 236 -0.46 4.11 5.15
CA ASP A 236 0.19 3.03 4.39
C ASP A 236 0.35 3.31 2.88
N ASN A 237 0.50 4.61 2.54
CA ASN A 237 0.68 5.10 1.18
C ASN A 237 -0.45 4.69 0.20
N MET A 238 -1.64 4.43 0.70
CA MET A 238 -2.80 4.03 -0.12
C MET A 238 -3.15 5.11 -1.14
N GLY A 239 -3.25 6.35 -0.70
CA GLY A 239 -3.51 7.48 -1.59
C GLY A 239 -2.40 7.71 -2.60
N GLY A 240 -1.15 7.44 -2.24
CA GLY A 240 -0.02 7.47 -3.17
C GLY A 240 -0.22 6.46 -4.30
N TYR A 241 -0.59 5.24 -3.98
CA TYR A 241 -0.91 4.21 -4.96
C TYR A 241 -2.06 4.63 -5.88
N ILE A 242 -3.18 5.07 -5.31
CA ILE A 242 -4.39 5.47 -6.07
C ILE A 242 -4.12 6.65 -7.00
N ARG A 243 -3.37 7.67 -6.54
CA ARG A 243 -2.99 8.82 -7.38
C ARG A 243 -2.06 8.41 -8.52
N LEU A 244 -1.16 7.46 -8.29
CA LEU A 244 -0.28 6.92 -9.34
C LEU A 244 -1.07 6.25 -10.48
N GLN A 245 -2.24 5.68 -10.17
CA GLN A 245 -3.14 5.13 -11.19
C GLN A 245 -3.86 6.22 -12.01
N GLY A 246 -3.67 7.48 -11.63
CA GLY A 246 -4.26 8.61 -12.34
C GLY A 246 -5.73 8.85 -12.00
N THR A 247 -6.19 8.44 -10.81
CA THR A 247 -7.55 8.71 -10.33
C THR A 247 -7.88 10.19 -10.41
N ASP A 248 -9.02 10.54 -10.98
CA ASP A 248 -9.41 11.93 -11.24
C ASP A 248 -9.73 12.69 -9.94
N LEU A 249 -10.33 12.01 -8.95
CA LEU A 249 -10.64 12.59 -7.65
C LEU A 249 -10.32 11.59 -6.52
N VAL A 250 -9.59 12.04 -5.52
CA VAL A 250 -9.42 11.33 -4.24
C VAL A 250 -10.11 12.16 -3.17
N LEU A 251 -11.24 11.68 -2.67
CA LEU A 251 -12.05 12.36 -1.67
C LEU A 251 -11.83 11.71 -0.30
N SER A 252 -11.31 12.48 0.65
CA SER A 252 -11.05 12.06 2.02
C SER A 252 -11.52 13.05 3.07
N HIS A 253 -12.21 14.13 2.63
CA HIS A 253 -12.74 15.18 3.50
C HIS A 253 -14.16 15.51 3.10
N TYR A 254 -15.10 15.37 4.02
CA TYR A 254 -16.56 15.41 3.75
C TYR A 254 -17.24 16.68 4.29
N GLY A 255 -16.46 17.75 4.48
CA GLY A 255 -16.95 19.06 4.86
C GLY A 255 -17.36 19.17 6.33
N ALA A 256 -17.90 20.33 6.70
CA ALA A 256 -18.25 20.65 8.09
C ALA A 256 -19.47 19.88 8.63
N LYS A 257 -20.28 19.29 7.76
CA LYS A 257 -21.47 18.52 8.16
C LYS A 257 -21.11 17.26 8.94
N TYR A 258 -20.02 16.62 8.54
CA TYR A 258 -19.56 15.38 9.16
C TYR A 258 -18.32 15.65 10.00
N LYS A 259 -18.35 15.23 11.27
CA LYS A 259 -17.20 15.32 12.15
C LYS A 259 -16.42 14.02 12.08
N GLN A 260 -15.11 14.13 12.10
CA GLN A 260 -14.27 12.96 12.26
C GLN A 260 -14.57 12.30 13.61
N MET A 261 -14.57 10.99 13.61
CA MET A 261 -14.62 10.18 14.84
C MET A 261 -13.37 10.46 15.68
N GLY A 262 -13.47 10.24 16.98
CA GLY A 262 -12.37 10.51 17.91
C GLY A 262 -11.10 9.74 17.56
N VAL A 263 -10.04 10.09 18.28
CA VAL A 263 -8.77 9.36 18.19
C VAL A 263 -8.92 8.07 18.96
N GLY A 264 -8.62 6.92 18.34
CA GLY A 264 -8.59 5.63 19.01
C GLY A 264 -7.49 5.56 20.08
N GLU A 265 -7.48 4.49 20.87
CA GLU A 265 -6.50 4.29 21.94
C GLU A 265 -5.04 4.36 21.47
N GLU A 266 -4.80 4.10 20.20
CA GLU A 266 -3.48 4.13 19.56
C GLU A 266 -3.06 5.50 19.01
N GLY A 267 -3.87 6.54 19.23
CA GLY A 267 -3.58 7.89 18.75
C GLY A 267 -3.89 8.15 17.27
N TRP A 268 -4.52 7.20 16.57
CA TRP A 268 -4.92 7.35 15.18
C TRP A 268 -6.35 7.90 15.08
N SER A 269 -6.58 8.83 14.17
CA SER A 269 -7.94 9.25 13.86
C SER A 269 -8.71 8.09 13.23
N MET A 270 -9.90 7.81 13.77
CA MET A 270 -10.82 6.79 13.21
C MET A 270 -11.49 7.25 11.91
N GLY A 271 -11.15 8.46 11.43
CA GLY A 271 -11.70 9.00 10.21
C GLY A 271 -13.13 9.52 10.35
N TYR A 272 -13.83 9.57 9.24
CA TYR A 272 -15.25 9.94 9.17
C TYR A 272 -16.13 8.68 9.33
N PRO A 273 -17.33 8.80 9.90
CA PRO A 273 -18.29 7.70 9.93
C PRO A 273 -18.73 7.33 8.50
N ASP A 274 -19.13 6.08 8.30
CA ASP A 274 -19.43 5.53 6.97
C ASP A 274 -20.57 6.28 6.26
N ASP A 275 -21.52 6.84 7.02
CA ASP A 275 -22.63 7.66 6.46
C ASP A 275 -22.15 8.98 5.81
N ALA A 276 -20.90 9.37 6.06
CA ALA A 276 -20.30 10.51 5.37
C ALA A 276 -19.83 10.18 3.94
N LEU A 277 -19.65 8.91 3.62
CA LEU A 277 -19.15 8.45 2.34
C LEU A 277 -20.29 8.27 1.32
N TYR A 278 -21.53 8.20 1.79
CA TYR A 278 -22.74 8.06 0.99
C TYR A 278 -23.52 9.38 0.93
#